data_22c006ca48db4b1f61e5ad34399cd679
#
_entry.id   22c006ca48db4b1f61e5ad34399cd679
#
_cell.length_a   1.000
_cell.length_b   1.000
_cell.length_c   1.000
_cell.angle_alpha   90.00
_cell.angle_beta   90.00
_cell.angle_gamma   90.00
#
_symmetry.space_group_name_H-M   'P 1'
#
loop_
_entity.id
_entity.type
_entity.pdbx_description
1 polymer ?
#
loop_
_entity_poly.entity_id
_entity_poly.type
_entity_poly.pdbx_seq_one_letter_code
_entity_poly.pdbx_strand_id
1 'polypeptide(L)'
;NLRQHVTKDGGLDREKLGKTVKTAVRMLDNVIDINYYAVPQAENSNMKHRPVGLGIMGFQDALYELGIAYGSDEAVQFADESMEVVSYYAIEASAELARERGAYSSFDGSLWSQGVLPIDSIEKLREERGANYLNMDTSAQLDWTELREKAKGGMRNSNVMAIAPTATIANITGVSQSIEPTYQNLYVKSNLSGEFTVVNPYLVRDLKERGLWDNVMVNDLKYYDGSVQQIARIPDDLKALYATSFELETRWIVEAAARRQKWIDQAQSLNIYIANANGKKLDVTYRMAWFSGLKTTYYLRALGATQAEKSTINKSNLNAVSATQAAQVAEPAAVPKACSLD
;
A
#
# COMPACT_ATOMS: atom_id res chain seq x y z
N ASN A 1 2.40 -10.82 -4.61
CA ASN A 1 2.39 -9.85 -5.69
C ASN A 1 0.98 -9.77 -6.29
N LEU A 2 0.20 -8.76 -5.86
CA LEU A 2 -1.20 -8.61 -6.24
C LEU A 2 -1.39 -8.32 -7.73
N ARG A 3 -0.48 -7.56 -8.34
CA ARG A 3 -0.49 -7.26 -9.78
C ARG A 3 -0.64 -8.51 -10.65
N GLN A 4 -0.04 -9.62 -10.26
CA GLN A 4 -0.08 -10.88 -11.04
C GLN A 4 -1.45 -11.58 -11.01
N HIS A 5 -2.39 -11.05 -10.21
CA HIS A 5 -3.73 -11.61 -10.02
C HIS A 5 -4.84 -10.66 -10.48
N VAL A 6 -4.49 -9.65 -11.26
CA VAL A 6 -5.43 -8.77 -11.95
C VAL A 6 -5.63 -9.26 -13.37
N THR A 7 -6.88 -9.30 -13.84
CA THR A 7 -7.25 -9.71 -15.19
C THR A 7 -7.26 -8.51 -16.14
N LYS A 8 -7.07 -8.76 -17.44
CA LYS A 8 -7.16 -7.72 -18.46
C LYS A 8 -8.55 -7.10 -18.59
N ASP A 9 -9.57 -7.81 -18.16
CA ASP A 9 -10.97 -7.36 -18.19
C ASP A 9 -11.32 -6.46 -16.98
N GLY A 10 -10.31 -6.09 -16.18
CA GLY A 10 -10.46 -5.13 -15.09
C GLY A 10 -10.92 -5.73 -13.76
N GLY A 11 -10.68 -7.00 -13.51
CA GLY A 11 -11.08 -7.69 -12.29
C GLY A 11 -9.96 -8.41 -11.57
N LEU A 12 -10.29 -9.04 -10.45
CA LEU A 12 -9.40 -9.90 -9.67
C LEU A 12 -9.58 -11.36 -10.11
N ASP A 13 -8.49 -12.03 -10.50
CA ASP A 13 -8.47 -13.47 -10.76
C ASP A 13 -8.50 -14.23 -9.42
N ARG A 14 -9.71 -14.43 -8.91
CA ARG A 14 -9.94 -15.05 -7.60
C ARG A 14 -9.46 -16.49 -7.53
N GLU A 15 -9.57 -17.26 -8.63
CA GLU A 15 -9.12 -18.65 -8.67
C GLU A 15 -7.59 -18.77 -8.60
N LYS A 16 -6.88 -18.00 -9.42
CA LYS A 16 -5.42 -17.95 -9.39
C LYS A 16 -4.91 -17.42 -8.06
N LEU A 17 -5.54 -16.36 -7.52
CA LEU A 17 -5.18 -15.79 -6.24
C LEU A 17 -5.35 -16.81 -5.11
N GLY A 18 -6.47 -17.54 -5.08
CA GLY A 18 -6.72 -18.59 -4.10
C GLY A 18 -5.67 -19.69 -4.13
N LYS A 19 -5.30 -20.19 -5.32
CA LYS A 19 -4.22 -21.17 -5.48
C LYS A 19 -2.88 -20.65 -4.97
N THR A 20 -2.56 -19.40 -5.28
CA THR A 20 -1.32 -18.76 -4.84
C THR A 20 -1.29 -18.61 -3.33
N VAL A 21 -2.38 -18.15 -2.72
CA VAL A 21 -2.50 -17.96 -1.27
C VAL A 21 -2.36 -19.30 -0.53
N LYS A 22 -3.07 -20.35 -0.96
CA LYS A 22 -2.98 -21.69 -0.36
C LYS A 22 -1.54 -22.24 -0.42
N THR A 23 -0.86 -22.06 -1.54
CA THR A 23 0.55 -22.43 -1.68
C THR A 23 1.44 -21.64 -0.73
N ALA A 24 1.24 -20.33 -0.65
CA ALA A 24 2.04 -19.45 0.21
C ALA A 24 1.87 -19.77 1.70
N VAL A 25 0.66 -20.02 2.17
CA VAL A 25 0.41 -20.42 3.57
C VAL A 25 1.11 -21.73 3.89
N ARG A 26 1.03 -22.73 3.01
CA ARG A 26 1.77 -24.01 3.17
C ARG A 26 3.28 -23.79 3.22
N MET A 27 3.82 -22.92 2.36
CA MET A 27 5.26 -22.59 2.39
C MET A 27 5.66 -21.92 3.70
N LEU A 28 4.86 -20.96 4.20
CA LEU A 28 5.11 -20.28 5.46
C LEU A 28 5.02 -21.25 6.65
N ASP A 29 4.04 -22.17 6.68
CA ASP A 29 3.96 -23.21 7.69
C ASP A 29 5.19 -24.14 7.68
N ASN A 30 5.67 -24.52 6.49
CA ASN A 30 6.87 -25.34 6.36
C ASN A 30 8.13 -24.64 6.89
N VAL A 31 8.24 -23.31 6.70
CA VAL A 31 9.40 -22.53 7.20
C VAL A 31 9.50 -22.63 8.72
N ILE A 32 8.39 -22.70 9.46
CA ILE A 32 8.41 -22.85 10.92
C ILE A 32 9.16 -24.15 11.33
N ASP A 33 8.96 -25.24 10.60
CA ASP A 33 9.57 -26.54 10.89
C ASP A 33 11.06 -26.62 10.54
N ILE A 34 11.49 -25.90 9.49
CA ILE A 34 12.88 -25.96 8.99
C ILE A 34 13.74 -24.78 9.41
N ASN A 35 13.18 -23.80 10.13
CA ASN A 35 13.88 -22.60 10.52
C ASN A 35 14.93 -22.90 11.62
N TYR A 36 16.00 -22.11 11.63
CA TYR A 36 16.96 -22.11 12.73
C TYR A 36 16.47 -21.15 13.84
N TYR A 37 16.35 -21.65 15.04
CA TYR A 37 15.96 -20.87 16.22
C TYR A 37 17.18 -20.61 17.11
N ALA A 38 17.56 -19.33 17.24
CA ALA A 38 18.73 -18.93 18.01
C ALA A 38 18.60 -19.20 19.52
N VAL A 39 17.36 -19.28 20.04
CA VAL A 39 17.07 -19.55 21.46
C VAL A 39 15.88 -20.49 21.60
N PRO A 40 15.89 -21.38 22.63
CA PRO A 40 14.82 -22.38 22.84
C PRO A 40 13.43 -21.76 23.04
N GLN A 41 13.35 -20.56 23.61
CA GLN A 41 12.08 -19.85 23.83
C GLN A 41 11.40 -19.48 22.50
N ALA A 42 12.19 -19.07 21.49
CA ALA A 42 11.68 -18.77 20.17
C ALA A 42 11.16 -20.03 19.48
N GLU A 43 11.91 -21.13 19.54
CA GLU A 43 11.49 -22.44 19.04
C GLU A 43 10.19 -22.89 19.69
N ASN A 44 10.14 -22.91 21.02
CA ASN A 44 8.95 -23.30 21.77
C ASN A 44 7.72 -22.47 21.40
N SER A 45 7.86 -21.15 21.28
CA SER A 45 6.77 -20.26 20.89
C SER A 45 6.26 -20.55 19.47
N ASN A 46 7.20 -20.66 18.51
CA ASN A 46 6.84 -20.90 17.11
C ASN A 46 6.24 -22.29 16.91
N MET A 47 6.79 -23.34 17.53
CA MET A 47 6.23 -24.70 17.43
C MET A 47 4.86 -24.83 18.09
N LYS A 48 4.66 -24.13 19.21
CA LYS A 48 3.39 -24.17 19.96
C LYS A 48 2.27 -23.41 19.26
N HIS A 49 2.56 -22.23 18.71
CA HIS A 49 1.55 -21.31 18.17
C HIS A 49 1.51 -21.27 16.65
N ARG A 50 2.61 -21.61 15.99
CA ARG A 50 2.76 -21.62 14.52
C ARG A 50 2.24 -20.35 13.83
N PRO A 51 2.61 -19.12 14.28
CA PRO A 51 2.13 -17.89 13.68
C PRO A 51 2.79 -17.66 12.31
N VAL A 52 1.98 -17.27 11.34
CA VAL A 52 2.45 -16.77 10.05
C VAL A 52 1.81 -15.42 9.76
N GLY A 53 2.35 -14.66 8.81
CA GLY A 53 1.83 -13.37 8.41
C GLY A 53 1.89 -13.25 6.89
N LEU A 54 0.85 -13.70 6.20
CA LEU A 54 0.71 -13.49 4.76
C LEU A 54 0.19 -12.08 4.50
N GLY A 55 0.86 -11.34 3.62
CA GLY A 55 0.45 -10.02 3.16
C GLY A 55 0.53 -9.89 1.65
N ILE A 56 0.37 -8.66 1.16
CA ILE A 56 0.42 -8.31 -0.26
C ILE A 56 1.51 -7.28 -0.55
N MET A 57 1.95 -7.25 -1.80
CA MET A 57 2.76 -6.19 -2.39
C MET A 57 2.25 -5.90 -3.80
N GLY A 58 2.62 -4.75 -4.36
CA GLY A 58 2.18 -4.36 -5.70
C GLY A 58 0.70 -3.96 -5.76
N PHE A 59 0.16 -3.40 -4.67
CA PHE A 59 -1.20 -2.89 -4.66
C PHE A 59 -1.36 -1.72 -5.64
N GLN A 60 -0.42 -0.76 -5.62
CA GLN A 60 -0.44 0.36 -6.54
C GLN A 60 -0.28 -0.09 -8.00
N ASP A 61 0.56 -1.10 -8.26
CA ASP A 61 0.71 -1.66 -9.60
C ASP A 61 -0.59 -2.30 -10.11
N ALA A 62 -1.32 -2.98 -9.22
CA ALA A 62 -2.64 -3.52 -9.56
C ALA A 62 -3.63 -2.40 -9.91
N LEU A 63 -3.63 -1.30 -9.16
CA LEU A 63 -4.45 -0.13 -9.46
C LEU A 63 -4.10 0.48 -10.82
N TYR A 64 -2.82 0.58 -11.18
CA TYR A 64 -2.39 1.05 -12.50
C TYR A 64 -2.86 0.15 -13.64
N GLU A 65 -2.81 -1.17 -13.46
CA GLU A 65 -3.33 -2.10 -14.49
C GLU A 65 -4.85 -2.01 -14.65
N LEU A 66 -5.56 -1.63 -13.59
CA LEU A 66 -7.01 -1.42 -13.59
C LEU A 66 -7.42 -0.02 -14.05
N GLY A 67 -6.48 0.92 -14.16
CA GLY A 67 -6.78 2.33 -14.44
C GLY A 67 -7.48 3.05 -13.28
N ILE A 68 -7.29 2.57 -12.04
CA ILE A 68 -7.94 3.09 -10.83
C ILE A 68 -6.97 4.04 -10.11
N ALA A 69 -7.40 5.29 -9.89
CA ALA A 69 -6.65 6.24 -9.08
C ALA A 69 -6.65 5.82 -7.60
N TYR A 70 -5.50 5.89 -6.92
CA TYR A 70 -5.41 5.54 -5.49
C TYR A 70 -6.35 6.38 -4.61
N GLY A 71 -6.52 7.65 -4.96
CA GLY A 71 -7.40 8.60 -4.29
C GLY A 71 -8.85 8.51 -4.76
N SER A 72 -9.45 7.32 -4.74
CA SER A 72 -10.83 7.10 -5.20
C SER A 72 -11.56 6.05 -4.38
N ASP A 73 -12.89 6.08 -4.43
CA ASP A 73 -13.74 5.07 -3.79
C ASP A 73 -13.54 3.69 -4.41
N GLU A 74 -13.23 3.61 -5.71
CA GLU A 74 -12.93 2.37 -6.42
C GLU A 74 -11.64 1.72 -5.86
N ALA A 75 -10.62 2.52 -5.53
CA ALA A 75 -9.40 1.99 -4.91
C ALA A 75 -9.67 1.47 -3.48
N VAL A 76 -10.52 2.15 -2.73
CA VAL A 76 -10.95 1.71 -1.39
C VAL A 76 -11.73 0.40 -1.48
N GLN A 77 -12.64 0.28 -2.46
CA GLN A 77 -13.37 -0.95 -2.72
C GLN A 77 -12.45 -2.08 -3.16
N PHE A 78 -11.51 -1.84 -4.07
CA PHE A 78 -10.54 -2.84 -4.50
C PHE A 78 -9.62 -3.29 -3.35
N ALA A 79 -9.28 -2.38 -2.41
CA ALA A 79 -8.55 -2.72 -1.20
C ALA A 79 -9.32 -3.69 -0.31
N ASP A 80 -10.63 -3.49 -0.18
CA ASP A 80 -11.56 -4.36 0.54
C ASP A 80 -11.63 -5.76 -0.11
N GLU A 81 -12.06 -5.80 -1.37
CA GLU A 81 -12.29 -7.05 -2.13
C GLU A 81 -11.05 -7.92 -2.23
N SER A 82 -9.90 -7.31 -2.58
CA SER A 82 -8.66 -8.06 -2.73
C SER A 82 -8.19 -8.67 -1.40
N MET A 83 -8.36 -7.95 -0.29
CA MET A 83 -7.97 -8.45 1.02
C MET A 83 -8.95 -9.48 1.56
N GLU A 84 -10.25 -9.35 1.29
CA GLU A 84 -11.24 -10.34 1.62
C GLU A 84 -10.89 -11.70 0.99
N VAL A 85 -10.61 -11.71 -0.32
CA VAL A 85 -10.24 -12.95 -1.05
C VAL A 85 -8.95 -13.55 -0.50
N VAL A 86 -7.92 -12.74 -0.25
CA VAL A 86 -6.65 -13.23 0.33
C VAL A 86 -6.88 -13.83 1.70
N SER A 87 -7.63 -13.15 2.58
CA SER A 87 -7.92 -13.63 3.93
C SER A 87 -8.74 -14.92 3.92
N TYR A 88 -9.77 -14.97 3.08
CA TYR A 88 -10.61 -16.16 2.94
C TYR A 88 -9.77 -17.41 2.63
N TYR A 89 -8.97 -17.36 1.58
CA TYR A 89 -8.13 -18.50 1.17
C TYR A 89 -6.96 -18.77 2.13
N ALA A 90 -6.47 -17.77 2.85
CA ALA A 90 -5.44 -17.98 3.86
C ALA A 90 -5.97 -18.74 5.08
N ILE A 91 -7.15 -18.38 5.55
CA ILE A 91 -7.82 -19.08 6.65
C ILE A 91 -8.22 -20.49 6.21
N GLU A 92 -8.78 -20.63 4.99
CA GLU A 92 -9.12 -21.94 4.43
C GLU A 92 -7.89 -22.85 4.34
N ALA A 93 -6.76 -22.34 3.83
CA ALA A 93 -5.52 -23.10 3.73
C ALA A 93 -5.01 -23.55 5.09
N SER A 94 -5.06 -22.69 6.10
CA SER A 94 -4.65 -23.05 7.47
C SER A 94 -5.57 -24.09 8.09
N ALA A 95 -6.88 -24.04 7.83
CA ALA A 95 -7.83 -25.06 8.28
C ALA A 95 -7.62 -26.40 7.54
N GLU A 96 -7.33 -26.38 6.24
CA GLU A 96 -6.98 -27.57 5.46
C GLU A 96 -5.68 -28.21 5.95
N LEU A 97 -4.66 -27.40 6.27
CA LEU A 97 -3.40 -27.87 6.86
C LEU A 97 -3.59 -28.45 8.25
N ALA A 98 -4.52 -27.92 9.05
CA ALA A 98 -4.86 -28.50 10.36
C ALA A 98 -5.47 -29.91 10.22
N ARG A 99 -6.30 -30.14 9.21
CA ARG A 99 -6.83 -31.49 8.92
C ARG A 99 -5.75 -32.46 8.44
N GLU A 100 -4.76 -31.97 7.71
CA GLU A 100 -3.65 -32.75 7.18
C GLU A 100 -2.58 -33.07 8.24
N ARG A 101 -2.26 -32.09 9.11
CA ARG A 101 -1.06 -32.11 9.98
C ARG A 101 -1.34 -31.88 11.46
N GLY A 102 -2.59 -31.71 11.85
CA GLY A 102 -3.02 -31.32 13.19
C GLY A 102 -3.05 -29.80 13.39
N ALA A 103 -3.94 -29.37 14.28
CA ALA A 103 -4.02 -27.97 14.70
C ALA A 103 -2.79 -27.56 15.50
N TYR A 104 -2.52 -26.24 15.60
CA TYR A 104 -1.46 -25.75 16.48
C TYR A 104 -1.79 -26.05 17.95
N SER A 105 -0.78 -26.30 18.79
CA SER A 105 -0.95 -26.90 20.12
C SER A 105 -1.79 -26.08 21.11
N SER A 106 -1.86 -24.76 20.91
CA SER A 106 -2.66 -23.85 21.75
C SER A 106 -3.96 -23.40 21.08
N PHE A 107 -4.53 -24.22 20.21
CA PHE A 107 -5.76 -23.93 19.48
C PHE A 107 -6.98 -23.83 20.41
N ASP A 108 -7.11 -24.73 21.36
CA ASP A 108 -8.24 -24.77 22.27
C ASP A 108 -8.35 -23.50 23.11
N GLY A 109 -9.54 -22.91 23.16
CA GLY A 109 -9.79 -21.63 23.81
C GLY A 109 -9.39 -20.39 23.00
N SER A 110 -8.79 -20.55 21.81
CA SER A 110 -8.49 -19.44 20.90
C SER A 110 -9.78 -18.85 20.30
N LEU A 111 -9.66 -17.65 19.71
CA LEU A 111 -10.77 -17.03 18.95
C LEU A 111 -11.22 -17.93 17.79
N TRP A 112 -10.28 -18.60 17.12
CA TRP A 112 -10.59 -19.56 16.05
C TRP A 112 -11.46 -20.71 16.53
N SER A 113 -11.15 -21.31 17.68
CA SER A 113 -11.93 -22.41 18.26
C SER A 113 -13.34 -21.98 18.69
N GLN A 114 -13.52 -20.69 18.95
CA GLN A 114 -14.82 -20.07 19.23
C GLN A 114 -15.57 -19.67 17.96
N GLY A 115 -14.96 -19.81 16.78
CA GLY A 115 -15.53 -19.39 15.50
C GLY A 115 -15.49 -17.88 15.27
N VAL A 116 -14.63 -17.15 15.97
CA VAL A 116 -14.44 -15.70 15.80
C VAL A 116 -13.43 -15.46 14.70
N LEU A 117 -13.90 -14.98 13.55
CA LEU A 117 -13.09 -14.58 12.41
C LEU A 117 -12.62 -13.10 12.54
N PRO A 118 -11.63 -12.64 11.73
CA PRO A 118 -11.18 -11.26 11.82
C PRO A 118 -12.30 -10.22 11.73
N ILE A 119 -13.29 -10.40 10.83
CA ILE A 119 -14.43 -9.49 10.68
C ILE A 119 -15.30 -9.41 11.95
N ASP A 120 -15.42 -10.50 12.70
CA ASP A 120 -16.23 -10.52 13.93
C ASP A 120 -15.59 -9.68 15.05
N SER A 121 -14.29 -9.41 14.96
CA SER A 121 -13.58 -8.56 15.91
C SER A 121 -14.09 -7.11 15.92
N ILE A 122 -14.81 -6.70 14.88
CA ILE A 122 -15.44 -5.36 14.79
C ILE A 122 -16.50 -5.21 15.86
N GLU A 123 -17.36 -6.22 16.04
CA GLU A 123 -18.42 -6.16 17.06
C GLU A 123 -17.83 -6.09 18.46
N LYS A 124 -16.84 -6.94 18.74
CA LYS A 124 -16.12 -6.89 20.01
C LYS A 124 -15.48 -5.52 20.26
N LEU A 125 -14.87 -4.92 19.23
CA LEU A 125 -14.30 -3.59 19.33
C LEU A 125 -15.37 -2.53 19.58
N ARG A 126 -16.55 -2.68 18.97
CA ARG A 126 -17.70 -1.79 19.16
C ARG A 126 -18.24 -1.85 20.59
N GLU A 127 -18.32 -3.04 21.17
CA GLU A 127 -18.71 -3.25 22.57
C GLU A 127 -17.72 -2.57 23.53
N GLU A 128 -16.43 -2.73 23.31
CA GLU A 128 -15.38 -2.21 24.19
C GLU A 128 -15.19 -0.68 24.08
N ARG A 129 -15.28 -0.10 22.87
CA ARG A 129 -15.08 1.34 22.64
C ARG A 129 -16.38 2.16 22.74
N GLY A 130 -17.53 1.53 22.55
CA GLY A 130 -18.83 2.18 22.32
C GLY A 130 -19.08 2.50 20.85
N ALA A 131 -20.32 2.31 20.42
CA ALA A 131 -20.73 2.42 19.00
C ALA A 131 -20.41 3.79 18.36
N ASN A 132 -20.43 4.87 19.13
CA ASN A 132 -20.15 6.23 18.66
C ASN A 132 -18.66 6.47 18.35
N TYR A 133 -17.77 5.55 18.74
CA TYR A 133 -16.31 5.68 18.59
C TYR A 133 -15.74 4.70 17.57
N LEU A 134 -16.58 4.05 16.79
CA LEU A 134 -16.16 3.10 15.76
C LEU A 134 -16.98 3.29 14.48
N ASN A 135 -16.30 3.60 13.38
CA ASN A 135 -16.87 3.72 12.06
C ASN A 135 -16.14 2.75 11.11
N MET A 136 -16.46 1.47 11.22
CA MET A 136 -15.93 0.43 10.33
C MET A 136 -17.04 -0.12 9.43
N ASP A 137 -16.69 -0.35 8.18
CA ASP A 137 -17.51 -1.12 7.25
C ASP A 137 -17.55 -2.58 7.66
N THR A 138 -18.72 -3.21 7.60
CA THR A 138 -18.95 -4.61 7.97
C THR A 138 -19.43 -5.46 6.79
N SER A 139 -19.44 -4.90 5.58
CA SER A 139 -19.83 -5.63 4.38
C SER A 139 -18.86 -6.76 4.07
N ALA A 140 -19.36 -7.83 3.49
CA ALA A 140 -18.62 -8.97 2.98
C ALA A 140 -19.22 -9.39 1.62
N GLN A 141 -18.38 -9.85 0.70
CA GLN A 141 -18.80 -10.35 -0.60
C GLN A 141 -18.82 -11.88 -0.67
N LEU A 142 -17.99 -12.55 0.13
CA LEU A 142 -17.89 -14.00 0.18
C LEU A 142 -18.79 -14.56 1.30
N ASP A 143 -19.21 -15.81 1.14
CA ASP A 143 -19.89 -16.54 2.21
C ASP A 143 -18.87 -17.14 3.19
N TRP A 144 -18.82 -16.57 4.38
CA TRP A 144 -17.93 -16.98 5.46
C TRP A 144 -18.48 -18.11 6.34
N THR A 145 -19.71 -18.56 6.12
CA THR A 145 -20.40 -19.51 7.00
C THR A 145 -19.67 -20.84 7.06
N GLU A 146 -19.41 -21.47 5.90
CA GLU A 146 -18.70 -22.74 5.83
C GLU A 146 -17.26 -22.64 6.34
N LEU A 147 -16.58 -21.53 6.00
CA LEU A 147 -15.20 -21.31 6.43
C LEU A 147 -15.09 -21.14 7.95
N ARG A 148 -16.07 -20.51 8.58
CA ARG A 148 -16.16 -20.40 10.05
C ARG A 148 -16.20 -21.79 10.70
N GLU A 149 -17.03 -22.69 10.20
CA GLU A 149 -17.10 -24.05 10.73
C GLU A 149 -15.81 -24.86 10.48
N LYS A 150 -15.16 -24.65 9.33
CA LYS A 150 -13.84 -25.24 9.06
C LYS A 150 -12.80 -24.75 10.07
N ALA A 151 -12.76 -23.45 10.36
CA ALA A 151 -11.81 -22.83 11.31
C ALA A 151 -12.06 -23.30 12.75
N LYS A 152 -13.31 -23.44 13.16
CA LYS A 152 -13.69 -24.03 14.47
C LYS A 152 -13.23 -25.48 14.62
N GLY A 153 -13.19 -26.21 13.52
CA GLY A 153 -12.70 -27.61 13.50
C GLY A 153 -11.19 -27.75 13.67
N GLY A 154 -10.43 -26.65 13.51
CA GLY A 154 -8.98 -26.60 13.69
C GLY A 154 -8.29 -25.65 12.74
N MET A 155 -7.30 -24.93 13.25
CA MET A 155 -6.38 -24.10 12.47
C MET A 155 -4.95 -24.60 12.67
N ARG A 156 -4.15 -24.61 11.59
CA ARG A 156 -2.73 -24.97 11.66
C ARG A 156 -1.89 -23.85 12.25
N ASN A 157 -2.30 -22.62 12.04
CA ASN A 157 -1.58 -21.41 12.40
C ASN A 157 -2.42 -20.53 13.33
N SER A 158 -1.83 -20.02 14.39
CA SER A 158 -2.52 -19.14 15.34
C SER A 158 -2.85 -17.77 14.74
N ASN A 159 -2.04 -17.34 13.78
CA ASN A 159 -2.24 -16.14 13.00
C ASN A 159 -1.91 -16.43 11.54
N VAL A 160 -2.60 -15.76 10.60
CA VAL A 160 -2.41 -16.02 9.15
C VAL A 160 -2.14 -14.77 8.35
N MET A 161 -2.68 -13.60 8.71
CA MET A 161 -2.65 -12.39 7.91
C MET A 161 -1.89 -11.25 8.60
N ALA A 162 -0.90 -10.68 7.91
CA ALA A 162 -0.24 -9.43 8.28
C ALA A 162 0.29 -8.73 7.04
N ILE A 163 0.25 -7.39 7.00
CA ILE A 163 0.86 -6.62 5.92
C ILE A 163 2.19 -6.04 6.40
N ALA A 164 3.29 -6.55 5.83
CA ALA A 164 4.64 -6.09 6.08
C ALA A 164 5.06 -4.97 5.11
N PRO A 165 6.12 -4.18 5.40
CA PRO A 165 6.60 -3.11 4.52
C PRO A 165 7.10 -3.57 3.15
N THR A 166 7.59 -4.79 3.01
CA THR A 166 8.09 -5.45 1.77
C THR A 166 9.18 -4.68 1.00
N ALA A 167 9.96 -3.83 1.67
CA ALA A 167 10.91 -2.91 1.04
C ALA A 167 11.95 -3.60 0.13
N THR A 168 12.42 -4.79 0.51
CA THR A 168 13.43 -5.55 -0.26
C THR A 168 12.76 -6.46 -1.28
N ILE A 169 11.77 -7.25 -0.87
CA ILE A 169 11.17 -8.26 -1.76
C ILE A 169 10.36 -7.63 -2.89
N ALA A 170 9.78 -6.45 -2.69
CA ALA A 170 9.11 -5.70 -3.75
C ALA A 170 10.08 -5.29 -4.86
N ASN A 171 11.31 -4.88 -4.51
CA ASN A 171 12.36 -4.59 -5.50
C ASN A 171 12.78 -5.85 -6.29
N ILE A 172 12.86 -7.00 -5.63
CA ILE A 172 13.21 -8.27 -6.29
C ILE A 172 12.11 -8.68 -7.28
N THR A 173 10.86 -8.47 -6.91
CA THR A 173 9.69 -8.84 -7.74
C THR A 173 9.29 -7.76 -8.75
N GLY A 174 9.92 -6.58 -8.72
CA GLY A 174 9.69 -5.48 -9.64
C GLY A 174 8.31 -4.84 -9.52
N VAL A 175 7.82 -4.66 -8.29
CA VAL A 175 6.53 -4.01 -8.00
C VAL A 175 6.65 -2.98 -6.88
N SER A 176 5.60 -2.19 -6.68
CA SER A 176 5.50 -1.25 -5.56
C SER A 176 5.49 -1.98 -4.21
N GLN A 177 6.00 -1.31 -3.18
CA GLN A 177 6.07 -1.88 -1.84
C GLN A 177 4.68 -1.98 -1.23
N SER A 178 4.36 -3.15 -0.70
CA SER A 178 3.19 -3.38 0.15
C SER A 178 1.89 -2.79 -0.44
N ILE A 179 1.26 -1.91 0.34
CA ILE A 179 0.03 -1.18 0.04
C ILE A 179 0.30 0.31 -0.25
N GLU A 180 1.56 0.67 -0.44
CA GLU A 180 1.99 2.06 -0.56
C GLU A 180 1.55 2.70 -1.88
N PRO A 181 1.09 3.95 -1.85
CA PRO A 181 0.99 4.76 -3.07
C PRO A 181 2.38 5.09 -3.61
N THR A 182 2.48 5.39 -4.89
CA THR A 182 3.75 5.77 -5.52
C THR A 182 4.34 7.01 -4.87
N TYR A 183 5.59 6.89 -4.40
CA TYR A 183 6.28 8.01 -3.75
C TYR A 183 6.64 9.12 -4.75
N GLN A 184 7.21 8.75 -5.89
CA GLN A 184 7.55 9.64 -7.02
C GLN A 184 7.48 8.86 -8.34
N ASN A 185 7.01 9.50 -9.42
CA ASN A 185 6.96 8.86 -10.74
C ASN A 185 8.32 8.88 -11.47
N LEU A 186 9.24 9.72 -11.05
CA LEU A 186 10.62 9.76 -11.54
C LEU A 186 11.54 10.13 -10.38
N TYR A 187 12.59 9.36 -10.14
CA TYR A 187 13.58 9.61 -9.10
C TYR A 187 14.93 8.97 -9.43
N VAL A 188 15.97 9.40 -8.75
CA VAL A 188 17.30 8.79 -8.83
C VAL A 188 17.49 7.86 -7.64
N LYS A 189 17.81 6.59 -7.91
CA LYS A 189 18.18 5.60 -6.92
C LYS A 189 19.69 5.44 -6.91
N SER A 190 20.32 5.78 -5.79
CA SER A 190 21.75 5.58 -5.58
C SER A 190 22.00 4.33 -4.74
N ASN A 191 22.97 3.51 -5.14
CA ASN A 191 23.45 2.35 -4.40
C ASN A 191 24.96 2.18 -4.61
N LEU A 192 25.55 1.14 -4.05
CA LEU A 192 27.00 0.85 -4.19
C LEU A 192 27.45 0.64 -5.65
N SER A 193 26.53 0.31 -6.57
CA SER A 193 26.83 0.09 -7.98
C SER A 193 26.65 1.35 -8.86
N GLY A 194 26.19 2.47 -8.29
CA GLY A 194 25.99 3.72 -9.00
C GLY A 194 24.61 4.36 -8.80
N GLU A 195 24.32 5.34 -9.66
CA GLU A 195 23.06 6.07 -9.67
C GLU A 195 22.22 5.63 -10.87
N PHE A 196 20.94 5.34 -10.61
CA PHE A 196 20.01 4.87 -11.61
C PHE A 196 18.77 5.76 -11.61
N THR A 197 18.43 6.31 -12.77
CA THR A 197 17.15 7.01 -12.95
C THR A 197 16.04 5.97 -13.10
N VAL A 198 15.09 6.02 -12.20
CA VAL A 198 13.90 5.16 -12.21
C VAL A 198 12.70 6.01 -12.60
N VAL A 199 11.95 5.54 -13.58
CA VAL A 199 10.69 6.17 -14.01
C VAL A 199 9.55 5.16 -13.86
N ASN A 200 8.36 5.63 -13.50
CA ASN A 200 7.17 4.79 -13.43
C ASN A 200 6.82 4.23 -14.82
N PRO A 201 6.95 2.91 -15.03
CA PRO A 201 6.76 2.31 -16.35
C PRO A 201 5.31 2.41 -16.86
N TYR A 202 4.34 2.45 -15.96
CA TYR A 202 2.91 2.61 -16.30
C TYR A 202 2.66 4.02 -16.85
N LEU A 203 3.19 5.05 -16.18
CA LEU A 203 3.10 6.42 -16.67
C LEU A 203 3.72 6.56 -18.07
N VAL A 204 4.88 5.96 -18.30
CA VAL A 204 5.54 5.98 -19.62
C VAL A 204 4.70 5.27 -20.67
N ARG A 205 4.11 4.12 -20.34
CA ARG A 205 3.20 3.38 -21.23
C ARG A 205 2.03 4.28 -21.65
N ASP A 206 1.31 4.80 -20.67
CA ASP A 206 0.07 5.56 -20.91
C ASP A 206 0.35 6.89 -21.63
N LEU A 207 1.46 7.57 -21.32
CA LEU A 207 1.90 8.76 -22.06
C LEU A 207 2.28 8.44 -23.51
N LYS A 208 2.92 7.29 -23.78
CA LYS A 208 3.22 6.83 -25.13
C LYS A 208 1.94 6.51 -25.92
N GLU A 209 1.01 5.80 -25.32
CA GLU A 209 -0.27 5.45 -25.93
C GLU A 209 -1.07 6.71 -26.34
N ARG A 210 -0.93 7.80 -25.57
CA ARG A 210 -1.56 9.10 -25.87
C ARG A 210 -0.73 10.04 -26.71
N GLY A 211 0.47 9.60 -27.17
CA GLY A 211 1.37 10.44 -27.96
C GLY A 211 1.98 11.62 -27.21
N LEU A 212 2.04 11.55 -25.89
CA LEU A 212 2.55 12.62 -25.00
C LEU A 212 3.99 12.42 -24.54
N TRP A 213 4.58 11.24 -24.80
CA TRP A 213 5.95 10.92 -24.38
C TRP A 213 6.99 11.46 -25.36
N ASP A 214 7.68 12.50 -24.96
CA ASP A 214 8.77 13.15 -25.71
C ASP A 214 9.85 13.69 -24.77
N ASN A 215 10.93 14.26 -25.30
CA ASN A 215 12.02 14.83 -24.50
C ASN A 215 11.56 16.00 -23.62
N VAL A 216 10.53 16.74 -24.04
CA VAL A 216 9.97 17.84 -23.24
C VAL A 216 9.23 17.28 -22.03
N MET A 217 8.43 16.22 -22.21
CA MET A 217 7.76 15.53 -21.11
C MET A 217 8.77 15.00 -20.07
N VAL A 218 9.89 14.44 -20.53
CA VAL A 218 10.96 13.97 -19.62
C VAL A 218 11.56 15.14 -18.82
N ASN A 219 11.76 16.29 -19.45
CA ASN A 219 12.26 17.50 -18.78
C ASN A 219 11.24 18.06 -17.79
N ASP A 220 9.94 18.08 -18.16
CA ASP A 220 8.86 18.50 -17.27
C ASP A 220 8.79 17.59 -16.03
N LEU A 221 8.84 16.27 -16.21
CA LEU A 221 8.86 15.32 -15.10
C LEU A 221 10.08 15.51 -14.18
N LYS A 222 11.27 15.79 -14.74
CA LYS A 222 12.46 16.10 -13.94
C LYS A 222 12.30 17.41 -13.18
N TYR A 223 11.74 18.44 -13.81
CA TYR A 223 11.55 19.74 -13.19
C TYR A 223 10.57 19.70 -12.02
N TYR A 224 9.51 18.88 -12.13
CA TYR A 224 8.50 18.70 -11.08
C TYR A 224 8.75 17.48 -10.17
N ASP A 225 9.98 16.95 -10.10
CA ASP A 225 10.39 15.84 -9.24
C ASP A 225 9.49 14.60 -9.41
N GLY A 226 9.07 14.31 -10.63
CA GLY A 226 8.19 13.20 -10.97
C GLY A 226 6.69 13.45 -10.73
N SER A 227 6.30 14.66 -10.28
CA SER A 227 4.90 15.04 -10.22
C SER A 227 4.35 15.32 -11.62
N VAL A 228 3.11 14.90 -11.85
CA VAL A 228 2.36 15.16 -13.10
C VAL A 228 1.35 16.31 -12.96
N GLN A 229 1.13 16.81 -11.74
CA GLN A 229 0.02 17.69 -11.43
C GLN A 229 0.08 19.04 -12.14
N GLN A 230 1.28 19.59 -12.29
CA GLN A 230 1.49 20.92 -12.89
C GLN A 230 1.80 20.88 -14.38
N ILE A 231 1.89 19.70 -15.01
CA ILE A 231 2.18 19.53 -16.41
C ILE A 231 0.88 19.71 -17.21
N ALA A 232 0.73 20.85 -17.87
CA ALA A 232 -0.51 21.23 -18.57
C ALA A 232 -0.93 20.26 -19.69
N ARG A 233 0.03 19.59 -20.35
CA ARG A 233 -0.20 18.60 -21.41
C ARG A 233 -0.83 17.30 -20.91
N ILE A 234 -0.68 16.97 -19.62
CA ILE A 234 -1.18 15.74 -19.04
C ILE A 234 -2.65 15.95 -18.67
N PRO A 235 -3.57 15.14 -19.20
CA PRO A 235 -4.99 15.24 -18.89
C PRO A 235 -5.31 14.82 -17.46
N ASP A 236 -6.44 15.29 -16.93
CA ASP A 236 -6.80 15.20 -15.51
C ASP A 236 -6.97 13.74 -15.03
N ASP A 237 -7.43 12.84 -15.89
CA ASP A 237 -7.52 11.42 -15.57
C ASP A 237 -6.15 10.78 -15.29
N LEU A 238 -5.12 11.13 -16.08
CA LEU A 238 -3.76 10.68 -15.80
C LEU A 238 -3.15 11.39 -14.58
N LYS A 239 -3.51 12.66 -14.33
CA LYS A 239 -3.09 13.35 -13.11
C LYS A 239 -3.63 12.67 -11.86
N ALA A 240 -4.88 12.26 -11.88
CA ALA A 240 -5.49 11.52 -10.78
C ALA A 240 -4.81 10.13 -10.60
N LEU A 241 -4.61 9.39 -11.71
CA LEU A 241 -4.04 8.05 -11.70
C LEU A 241 -2.60 8.04 -11.17
N TYR A 242 -1.79 9.03 -11.56
CA TYR A 242 -0.36 9.13 -11.23
C TYR A 242 -0.03 10.15 -10.13
N ALA A 243 -1.04 10.51 -9.31
CA ALA A 243 -0.81 11.30 -8.11
C ALA A 243 0.16 10.58 -7.16
N THR A 244 1.15 11.31 -6.66
CA THR A 244 2.15 10.78 -5.73
C THR A 244 1.61 10.75 -4.29
N SER A 245 2.29 10.03 -3.41
CA SER A 245 1.86 9.83 -2.02
C SER A 245 1.64 11.13 -1.23
N PHE A 246 2.37 12.21 -1.56
CA PHE A 246 2.20 13.51 -0.91
C PHE A 246 1.17 14.42 -1.57
N GLU A 247 0.69 14.05 -2.75
CA GLU A 247 -0.37 14.74 -3.50
C GLU A 247 -1.76 14.17 -3.17
N LEU A 248 -1.78 12.95 -2.61
CA LEU A 248 -3.01 12.32 -2.14
C LEU A 248 -3.49 12.94 -0.82
N GLU A 249 -4.79 13.08 -0.66
CA GLU A 249 -5.38 13.31 0.64
C GLU A 249 -5.16 12.08 1.53
N THR A 250 -4.62 12.29 2.72
CA THR A 250 -4.28 11.20 3.67
C THR A 250 -5.49 10.32 4.02
N ARG A 251 -6.71 10.86 3.90
CA ARG A 251 -7.94 10.11 4.15
C ARG A 251 -8.03 8.84 3.28
N TRP A 252 -7.64 8.89 2.01
CA TRP A 252 -7.72 7.74 1.11
C TRP A 252 -6.84 6.59 1.56
N ILE A 253 -5.67 6.91 2.10
CA ILE A 253 -4.75 5.92 2.66
C ILE A 253 -5.37 5.25 3.89
N VAL A 254 -5.99 6.04 4.77
CA VAL A 254 -6.65 5.55 5.99
C VAL A 254 -7.90 4.73 5.65
N GLU A 255 -8.74 5.19 4.72
CA GLU A 255 -9.96 4.49 4.30
C GLU A 255 -9.65 3.15 3.65
N ALA A 256 -8.70 3.10 2.70
CA ALA A 256 -8.26 1.84 2.12
C ALA A 256 -7.69 0.87 3.16
N ALA A 257 -6.94 1.38 4.14
CA ALA A 257 -6.42 0.58 5.24
C ALA A 257 -7.52 0.07 6.16
N ALA A 258 -8.52 0.89 6.48
CA ALA A 258 -9.67 0.50 7.31
C ALA A 258 -10.46 -0.64 6.67
N ARG A 259 -10.68 -0.58 5.35
CA ARG A 259 -11.35 -1.65 4.61
C ARG A 259 -10.57 -2.95 4.64
N ARG A 260 -9.23 -2.90 4.55
CA ARG A 260 -8.39 -4.10 4.69
C ARG A 260 -8.37 -4.65 6.11
N GLN A 261 -8.39 -3.79 7.13
CA GLN A 261 -8.18 -4.18 8.52
C GLN A 261 -9.18 -5.20 9.02
N LYS A 262 -10.44 -5.16 8.56
CA LYS A 262 -11.47 -6.11 8.96
C LYS A 262 -11.17 -7.56 8.55
N TRP A 263 -10.26 -7.76 7.58
CA TRP A 263 -9.85 -9.07 7.07
C TRP A 263 -8.53 -9.57 7.67
N ILE A 264 -7.83 -8.74 8.45
CA ILE A 264 -6.47 -9.00 8.93
C ILE A 264 -6.51 -9.31 10.43
N ASP A 265 -6.10 -10.52 10.81
CA ASP A 265 -6.05 -10.94 12.22
C ASP A 265 -4.92 -10.26 13.00
N GLN A 266 -3.81 -9.91 12.35
CA GLN A 266 -2.73 -9.12 12.93
C GLN A 266 -2.88 -7.64 12.56
N ALA A 267 -1.81 -6.99 12.10
CA ALA A 267 -1.79 -5.57 11.75
C ALA A 267 -1.23 -5.33 10.35
N GLN A 268 -1.29 -4.08 9.90
CA GLN A 268 -0.71 -3.65 8.64
C GLN A 268 0.27 -2.50 8.86
N SER A 269 1.40 -2.54 8.14
CA SER A 269 2.40 -1.48 8.10
C SER A 269 1.89 -0.32 7.26
N LEU A 270 1.08 0.54 7.87
CA LEU A 270 0.47 1.69 7.20
C LEU A 270 1.34 2.93 7.36
N ASN A 271 2.05 3.33 6.33
CA ASN A 271 2.74 4.61 6.28
C ASN A 271 1.75 5.75 6.04
N ILE A 272 1.92 6.83 6.78
CA ILE A 272 1.13 8.05 6.64
C ILE A 272 1.98 9.10 5.93
N TYR A 273 1.44 9.70 4.88
CA TYR A 273 2.09 10.74 4.09
C TYR A 273 1.33 12.05 4.27
N ILE A 274 2.03 13.09 4.74
CA ILE A 274 1.43 14.40 4.98
C ILE A 274 2.32 15.51 4.39
N ALA A 275 1.82 16.16 3.35
CA ALA A 275 2.40 17.40 2.88
C ALA A 275 2.02 18.56 3.82
N ASN A 276 2.98 19.46 4.13
CA ASN A 276 2.76 20.60 5.00
C ASN A 276 2.13 20.18 6.36
N ALA A 277 2.82 19.27 7.06
CA ALA A 277 2.37 18.73 8.34
C ALA A 277 2.19 19.84 9.39
N ASN A 278 1.07 19.78 10.11
CA ASN A 278 0.79 20.63 11.25
C ASN A 278 -0.05 19.85 12.28
N GLY A 279 -0.16 20.39 13.51
CA GLY A 279 -0.84 19.70 14.61
C GLY A 279 -2.28 19.32 14.30
N LYS A 280 -3.04 20.17 13.58
CA LYS A 280 -4.43 19.89 13.21
C LYS A 280 -4.53 18.73 12.21
N LYS A 281 -3.69 18.72 11.17
CA LYS A 281 -3.68 17.61 10.20
C LYS A 281 -3.31 16.28 10.86
N LEU A 282 -2.33 16.30 11.77
CA LEU A 282 -1.93 15.12 12.52
C LEU A 282 -3.07 14.60 13.39
N ASP A 283 -3.68 15.47 14.20
CA ASP A 283 -4.79 15.12 15.09
C ASP A 283 -5.96 14.50 14.29
N VAL A 284 -6.38 15.14 13.21
CA VAL A 284 -7.47 14.64 12.36
C VAL A 284 -7.13 13.28 11.77
N THR A 285 -5.90 13.09 11.24
CA THR A 285 -5.48 11.83 10.62
C THR A 285 -5.48 10.68 11.63
N TYR A 286 -4.87 10.87 12.80
CA TYR A 286 -4.79 9.79 13.79
C TYR A 286 -6.13 9.51 14.47
N ARG A 287 -6.98 10.52 14.67
CA ARG A 287 -8.38 10.29 15.10
C ARG A 287 -9.15 9.50 14.07
N MET A 288 -9.06 9.86 12.79
CA MET A 288 -9.69 9.11 11.70
C MET A 288 -9.22 7.65 11.71
N ALA A 289 -7.92 7.41 11.78
CA ALA A 289 -7.36 6.06 11.85
C ALA A 289 -7.92 5.25 13.03
N TRP A 290 -8.02 5.88 14.21
CA TRP A 290 -8.57 5.24 15.41
C TRP A 290 -10.07 4.96 15.30
N PHE A 291 -10.87 5.94 14.82
CA PHE A 291 -12.30 5.76 14.60
C PHE A 291 -12.61 4.71 13.54
N SER A 292 -11.75 4.57 12.54
CA SER A 292 -11.85 3.55 11.49
C SER A 292 -11.35 2.17 11.93
N GLY A 293 -11.01 1.97 13.20
CA GLY A 293 -10.66 0.68 13.77
C GLY A 293 -9.28 0.14 13.38
N LEU A 294 -8.38 0.98 12.89
CA LEU A 294 -7.01 0.55 12.60
C LEU A 294 -6.29 0.12 13.89
N LYS A 295 -5.65 -1.03 13.86
CA LYS A 295 -4.85 -1.56 14.97
C LYS A 295 -3.54 -0.80 15.13
N THR A 296 -2.91 -0.42 13.98
CA THR A 296 -1.61 0.25 13.94
C THR A 296 -1.54 1.25 12.79
N THR A 297 -0.67 2.25 12.95
CA THR A 297 -0.01 2.99 11.88
C THR A 297 1.49 2.71 11.94
N TYR A 298 2.25 3.10 10.92
CA TYR A 298 3.69 2.87 10.89
C TYR A 298 4.46 4.20 10.79
N TYR A 299 5.27 4.42 9.76
CA TYR A 299 6.00 5.68 9.63
C TYR A 299 5.07 6.85 9.29
N LEU A 300 5.31 7.98 9.95
CA LEU A 300 4.85 9.28 9.51
C LEU A 300 5.91 9.90 8.60
N ARG A 301 5.56 10.14 7.34
CA ARG A 301 6.41 10.80 6.35
C ARG A 301 5.86 12.19 6.08
N ALA A 302 6.69 13.20 6.29
CA ALA A 302 6.33 14.60 6.02
C ALA A 302 7.29 15.19 5.00
N LEU A 303 6.76 16.00 4.08
CA LEU A 303 7.60 16.88 3.26
C LEU A 303 7.89 18.14 4.06
N GLY A 304 9.19 18.49 4.16
CA GLY A 304 9.64 19.78 4.69
C GLY A 304 9.24 20.93 3.77
N ALA A 305 9.14 22.13 4.34
CA ALA A 305 8.84 23.35 3.56
C ALA A 305 9.99 23.80 2.65
N THR A 306 11.18 23.22 2.78
CA THR A 306 12.38 23.60 2.04
C THR A 306 12.42 22.84 0.71
N GLN A 307 12.27 23.56 -0.40
CA GLN A 307 12.52 23.03 -1.74
C GLN A 307 13.98 23.27 -2.12
N ALA A 308 14.62 22.27 -2.73
CA ALA A 308 15.95 22.45 -3.32
C ALA A 308 15.86 23.44 -4.52
N GLU A 309 16.87 24.28 -4.68
CA GLU A 309 16.93 25.20 -5.85
C GLU A 309 16.99 24.39 -7.15
N LYS A 310 16.07 24.67 -8.06
CA LYS A 310 15.95 24.02 -9.38
C LYS A 310 16.75 24.78 -10.43
N SER A 311 18.08 24.91 -10.25
CA SER A 311 18.93 25.81 -11.03
C SER A 311 19.43 25.28 -12.37
N THR A 312 19.27 24.00 -12.68
CA THR A 312 19.97 23.34 -13.79
C THR A 312 19.12 23.01 -15.02
N ILE A 313 17.83 23.31 -15.02
CA ILE A 313 16.96 23.01 -16.17
C ILE A 313 16.68 24.29 -16.95
N ASN A 314 16.93 24.25 -18.26
CA ASN A 314 16.59 25.35 -19.14
C ASN A 314 15.06 25.49 -19.26
N LYS A 315 14.49 26.51 -18.60
CA LYS A 315 13.05 26.74 -18.50
C LYS A 315 12.36 26.95 -19.85
N SER A 316 13.11 27.36 -20.90
CA SER A 316 12.54 27.54 -22.24
C SER A 316 12.09 26.24 -22.93
N ASN A 317 12.49 25.09 -22.40
CA ASN A 317 12.14 23.77 -22.95
C ASN A 317 11.04 23.06 -22.14
N LEU A 318 10.36 23.73 -21.21
CA LEU A 318 9.27 23.18 -20.42
C LEU A 318 7.92 23.50 -21.07
N ASN A 319 7.11 22.48 -21.34
CA ASN A 319 5.73 22.64 -21.80
C ASN A 319 4.73 22.92 -20.68
N ALA A 320 5.16 22.81 -19.43
CA ALA A 320 4.34 23.13 -18.28
C ALA A 320 4.09 24.64 -18.11
N VAL A 321 4.90 25.48 -18.77
CA VAL A 321 4.78 26.94 -18.74
C VAL A 321 4.12 27.39 -20.04
N SER A 322 2.94 28.03 -19.96
CA SER A 322 2.31 28.63 -21.14
C SER A 322 3.24 29.68 -21.76
N ALA A 323 3.14 29.91 -23.07
CA ALA A 323 3.97 30.90 -23.76
C ALA A 323 3.89 32.30 -23.10
N THR A 324 2.75 32.65 -22.52
CA THR A 324 2.50 33.90 -21.79
C THR A 324 3.24 33.91 -20.42
N GLN A 325 3.31 32.79 -19.71
CA GLN A 325 4.07 32.70 -18.46
C GLN A 325 5.58 32.61 -18.70
N ALA A 326 6.02 32.01 -19.82
CA ALA A 326 7.42 31.99 -20.21
C ALA A 326 7.95 33.39 -20.49
N ALA A 327 7.15 34.25 -21.11
CA ALA A 327 7.51 35.64 -21.36
C ALA A 327 7.60 36.49 -20.08
N GLN A 328 6.77 36.22 -19.07
CA GLN A 328 6.83 36.92 -17.77
C GLN A 328 8.01 36.47 -16.89
N VAL A 329 8.47 35.22 -17.05
CA VAL A 329 9.64 34.69 -16.31
C VAL A 329 10.97 35.08 -16.98
N ALA A 330 10.93 35.56 -18.23
CA ALA A 330 12.11 35.99 -18.95
C ALA A 330 12.57 37.41 -18.63
N GLU A 331 11.88 38.18 -17.77
CA GLU A 331 12.45 39.40 -17.23
C GLU A 331 13.63 39.08 -16.30
N PRO A 332 14.85 39.61 -16.57
CA PRO A 332 15.99 39.30 -15.74
C PRO A 332 15.77 39.86 -14.33
N ALA A 333 15.77 39.00 -13.33
CA ALA A 333 15.89 39.44 -11.96
C ALA A 333 17.11 40.35 -11.84
N ALA A 334 16.89 41.56 -11.39
CA ALA A 334 17.95 42.55 -11.19
C ALA A 334 19.05 41.92 -10.31
N VAL A 335 20.25 41.84 -10.86
CA VAL A 335 21.44 41.36 -10.16
C VAL A 335 21.63 42.23 -8.93
N PRO A 336 21.67 41.68 -7.71
CA PRO A 336 22.00 42.46 -6.54
C PRO A 336 23.41 43.04 -6.72
N LYS A 337 23.55 44.35 -6.64
CA LYS A 337 24.87 45.02 -6.63
C LYS A 337 25.66 44.41 -5.47
N ALA A 338 26.83 43.88 -5.77
CA ALA A 338 27.77 43.45 -4.76
C ALA A 338 28.03 44.64 -3.80
N CYS A 339 27.87 44.41 -2.50
CA CYS A 339 28.36 45.30 -1.47
C CYS A 339 29.89 45.38 -1.61
N SER A 340 30.42 46.53 -2.01
CA SER A 340 31.84 46.84 -1.88
C SER A 340 32.13 46.97 -0.37
N LEU A 341 33.01 46.11 0.11
CA LEU A 341 33.68 46.33 1.39
C LEU A 341 34.72 47.45 1.16
N ASP A 342 34.50 48.59 1.74
CA ASP A 342 35.52 49.54 2.16
C ASP A 342 35.54 49.54 3.70
#